data_9653229688588d1caa39719cb54325b4
#
_entry.id   9653229688588d1caa39719cb54325b4
#
_cell.length_a   1.000
_cell.length_b   1.000
_cell.length_c   1.000
_cell.angle_alpha   90.00
_cell.angle_beta   90.00
_cell.angle_gamma   90.00
#
_symmetry.space_group_name_H-M   'P 1'
#
loop_
_entity.id
_entity.type
_entity.pdbx_description
1 polymer ?
#
loop_
_entity_poly.entity_id
_entity_poly.type
_entity_poly.pdbx_seq_one_letter_code
_entity_poly.pdbx_strand_id
1 'polypeptide(L)'
;MKKVDLAKLDVAIIYVERIAEGCNPINHTPVENDDILNNPNIIRCMYFIKDVLEEIRYNDGVIGGKREKASVIPFPTKVLEDFTYKEDLSITHVLSQIYEPLAGMNVKKISVTKVTSVLKEEGYLLEERDPETGKLSKVPSDKGKVLGIYMAEREFNGRIYQTVMYNRSAQEYIVQLLKQIIGKAK
;
A
#
# COMPACT_ATOMS: atom_id res chain seq x y z
N MET A 1 -26.23 -3.77 -14.91
CA MET A 1 -25.32 -2.66 -14.62
C MET A 1 -25.89 -1.40 -15.31
N LYS A 2 -25.88 -0.25 -14.63
CA LYS A 2 -26.37 1.01 -15.20
C LYS A 2 -25.20 1.64 -15.97
N LYS A 3 -25.45 2.01 -17.24
CA LYS A 3 -24.45 2.70 -18.07
C LYS A 3 -24.90 4.14 -18.27
N VAL A 4 -24.01 5.09 -18.10
CA VAL A 4 -24.21 6.54 -18.31
C VAL A 4 -23.77 6.89 -19.74
N ASP A 5 -24.45 7.82 -20.34
CA ASP A 5 -24.07 8.39 -21.63
C ASP A 5 -22.77 9.17 -21.48
N LEU A 6 -21.73 8.76 -22.21
CA LEU A 6 -20.39 9.36 -22.11
C LEU A 6 -20.37 10.84 -22.52
N ALA A 7 -21.16 11.24 -23.51
CA ALA A 7 -21.20 12.63 -23.94
C ALA A 7 -21.78 13.54 -22.84
N LYS A 8 -22.83 13.07 -22.15
CA LYS A 8 -23.38 13.79 -21.00
C LYS A 8 -22.44 13.82 -19.82
N LEU A 9 -21.70 12.73 -19.61
CA LEU A 9 -20.71 12.63 -18.55
C LEU A 9 -19.55 13.61 -18.77
N ASP A 10 -19.05 13.74 -20.00
CA ASP A 10 -17.99 14.69 -20.36
C ASP A 10 -18.42 16.14 -20.10
N VAL A 11 -19.66 16.50 -20.47
CA VAL A 11 -20.21 17.83 -20.16
C VAL A 11 -20.34 18.06 -18.66
N ALA A 12 -20.77 17.04 -17.90
CA ALA A 12 -20.88 17.16 -16.44
C ALA A 12 -19.51 17.35 -15.78
N ILE A 13 -18.48 16.65 -16.23
CA ILE A 13 -17.10 16.80 -15.73
C ILE A 13 -16.63 18.24 -15.97
N ILE A 14 -16.81 18.80 -17.15
CA ILE A 14 -16.42 20.17 -17.48
C ILE A 14 -17.12 21.19 -16.56
N TYR A 15 -18.40 21.01 -16.29
CA TYR A 15 -19.15 21.94 -15.44
C TYR A 15 -18.70 21.87 -13.98
N VAL A 16 -18.51 20.66 -13.47
CA VAL A 16 -18.03 20.44 -12.09
C VAL A 16 -16.62 20.98 -11.92
N GLU A 17 -15.74 20.80 -12.91
CA GLU A 17 -14.37 21.33 -12.92
C GLU A 17 -14.36 22.86 -12.86
N ARG A 18 -15.14 23.53 -13.70
CA ARG A 18 -15.24 25.00 -13.69
C ARG A 18 -15.73 25.54 -12.33
N ILE A 19 -16.71 24.89 -11.71
CA ILE A 19 -17.16 25.26 -10.36
C ILE A 19 -16.05 25.04 -9.34
N ALA A 20 -15.31 23.93 -9.43
CA ALA A 20 -14.18 23.62 -8.54
C ALA A 20 -13.03 24.64 -8.68
N GLU A 21 -12.87 25.25 -9.86
CA GLU A 21 -11.90 26.32 -10.13
C GLU A 21 -12.42 27.72 -9.72
N GLY A 22 -13.61 27.83 -9.13
CA GLY A 22 -14.23 29.11 -8.76
C GLY A 22 -14.73 29.89 -9.98
N CYS A 23 -15.17 29.20 -11.02
CA CYS A 23 -15.64 29.79 -12.25
C CYS A 23 -17.13 29.48 -12.48
N ASN A 24 -17.80 30.38 -13.21
CA ASN A 24 -19.15 30.14 -13.74
C ASN A 24 -19.10 28.94 -14.70
N PRO A 25 -19.92 27.89 -14.47
CA PRO A 25 -19.87 26.68 -15.29
C PRO A 25 -20.26 26.86 -16.74
N ILE A 26 -21.01 27.90 -17.07
CA ILE A 26 -21.57 28.16 -18.43
C ILE A 26 -20.52 28.86 -19.29
N ASN A 27 -19.98 29.97 -18.81
CA ASN A 27 -19.12 30.87 -19.60
C ASN A 27 -17.64 30.84 -19.17
N HIS A 28 -17.30 30.09 -18.11
CA HIS A 28 -15.94 29.95 -17.56
C HIS A 28 -15.32 31.28 -17.08
N THR A 29 -16.16 32.25 -16.70
CA THR A 29 -15.63 33.48 -16.07
C THR A 29 -15.48 33.28 -14.57
N PRO A 30 -14.43 33.86 -13.94
CA PRO A 30 -14.27 33.81 -12.48
C PRO A 30 -15.55 34.39 -11.81
N VAL A 31 -15.99 33.77 -10.72
CA VAL A 31 -17.07 34.26 -9.89
C VAL A 31 -16.58 35.28 -8.88
N GLU A 32 -17.45 36.13 -8.34
CA GLU A 32 -17.09 37.09 -7.30
C GLU A 32 -16.71 36.39 -5.99
N ASN A 33 -15.94 37.07 -5.14
CA ASN A 33 -15.40 36.44 -3.90
C ASN A 33 -16.51 36.05 -2.90
N ASP A 34 -17.65 36.72 -2.93
CA ASP A 34 -18.84 36.48 -2.10
C ASP A 34 -19.85 35.52 -2.75
N ASP A 35 -19.62 35.06 -3.97
CA ASP A 35 -20.47 34.06 -4.63
C ASP A 35 -20.43 32.74 -3.86
N ILE A 36 -21.60 32.10 -3.76
CA ILE A 36 -21.74 30.79 -3.10
C ILE A 36 -20.85 29.71 -3.75
N LEU A 37 -20.58 29.79 -5.04
CA LEU A 37 -19.71 28.88 -5.77
C LEU A 37 -18.24 29.00 -5.35
N ASN A 38 -17.86 30.14 -4.77
CA ASN A 38 -16.50 30.37 -4.26
C ASN A 38 -16.32 29.91 -2.80
N ASN A 39 -17.34 29.27 -2.21
CA ASN A 39 -17.24 28.70 -0.87
C ASN A 39 -16.27 27.51 -0.84
N PRO A 40 -15.26 27.49 0.07
CA PRO A 40 -14.27 26.43 0.12
C PRO A 40 -14.86 25.01 0.30
N ASN A 41 -16.00 24.88 0.95
CA ASN A 41 -16.65 23.58 1.12
C ASN A 41 -17.32 23.11 -0.18
N ILE A 42 -17.87 24.04 -0.96
CA ILE A 42 -18.44 23.72 -2.28
C ILE A 42 -17.31 23.33 -3.23
N ILE A 43 -16.23 24.09 -3.28
CA ILE A 43 -15.05 23.80 -4.09
C ILE A 43 -14.52 22.38 -3.80
N ARG A 44 -14.32 22.04 -2.52
CA ARG A 44 -13.87 20.68 -2.12
C ARG A 44 -14.85 19.58 -2.55
N CYS A 45 -16.15 19.86 -2.40
CA CYS A 45 -17.19 18.92 -2.83
C CYS A 45 -17.17 18.72 -4.36
N MET A 46 -16.94 19.78 -5.12
CA MET A 46 -16.88 19.69 -6.58
C MET A 46 -15.65 18.91 -7.05
N TYR A 47 -14.48 19.09 -6.44
CA TYR A 47 -13.32 18.24 -6.72
C TYR A 47 -13.62 16.76 -6.45
N PHE A 48 -14.22 16.44 -5.32
CA PHE A 48 -14.62 15.05 -5.03
C PHE A 48 -15.59 14.48 -6.07
N ILE A 49 -16.61 15.28 -6.48
CA ILE A 49 -17.56 14.86 -7.51
C ILE A 49 -16.85 14.66 -8.85
N LYS A 50 -15.92 15.55 -9.21
CA LYS A 50 -15.11 15.43 -10.43
C LYS A 50 -14.38 14.09 -10.46
N ASP A 51 -13.64 13.74 -9.38
CA ASP A 51 -12.90 12.49 -9.28
C ASP A 51 -13.82 11.27 -9.47
N VAL A 52 -15.01 11.29 -8.89
CA VAL A 52 -16.01 10.21 -9.05
C VAL A 52 -16.50 10.11 -10.50
N LEU A 53 -16.78 11.25 -11.15
CA LEU A 53 -17.25 11.27 -12.54
C LEU A 53 -16.14 10.80 -13.51
N GLU A 54 -14.89 11.19 -13.28
CA GLU A 54 -13.74 10.74 -14.05
C GLU A 54 -13.52 9.24 -13.89
N GLU A 55 -13.71 8.68 -12.68
CA GLU A 55 -13.67 7.23 -12.48
C GLU A 55 -14.76 6.49 -13.28
N ILE A 56 -15.98 7.05 -13.31
CA ILE A 56 -17.08 6.49 -14.12
C ILE A 56 -16.74 6.59 -15.61
N ARG A 57 -16.15 7.68 -16.06
CA ARG A 57 -15.68 7.87 -17.44
C ARG A 57 -14.61 6.87 -17.82
N TYR A 58 -13.62 6.67 -16.95
CA TYR A 58 -12.57 5.68 -17.13
C TYR A 58 -13.10 4.25 -17.26
N ASN A 59 -14.25 3.96 -16.60
CA ASN A 59 -14.95 2.68 -16.68
C ASN A 59 -16.02 2.65 -17.81
N ASP A 60 -15.84 3.38 -18.90
CA ASP A 60 -16.77 3.45 -20.04
C ASP A 60 -18.23 3.80 -19.65
N GLY A 61 -18.39 4.63 -18.63
CA GLY A 61 -19.70 5.06 -18.13
C GLY A 61 -20.43 4.05 -17.26
N VAL A 62 -19.79 2.99 -16.82
CA VAL A 62 -20.40 1.94 -16.01
C VAL A 62 -20.38 2.32 -14.53
N ILE A 63 -21.58 2.44 -13.92
CA ILE A 63 -21.73 2.69 -12.47
C ILE A 63 -21.86 1.37 -11.74
N GLY A 64 -21.03 1.17 -10.68
CA GLY A 64 -21.11 -0.01 -9.81
C GLY A 64 -20.62 -1.29 -10.48
N GLY A 65 -19.91 -1.20 -11.59
CA GLY A 65 -19.17 -2.31 -12.14
C GLY A 65 -18.10 -2.75 -11.14
N LYS A 66 -18.03 -4.05 -10.83
CA LYS A 66 -16.81 -4.57 -10.23
C LYS A 66 -15.70 -4.20 -11.20
N ARG A 67 -14.70 -3.45 -10.74
CA ARG A 67 -13.43 -3.35 -11.49
C ARG A 67 -13.08 -4.77 -11.90
N GLU A 68 -12.91 -5.03 -13.18
CA GLU A 68 -12.19 -6.22 -13.57
C GLU A 68 -10.85 -6.11 -12.85
N LYS A 69 -10.68 -6.96 -11.84
CA LYS A 69 -9.40 -7.01 -11.12
C LYS A 69 -8.40 -7.33 -12.21
N ALA A 70 -7.55 -6.35 -12.54
CA ALA A 70 -6.44 -6.58 -13.45
C ALA A 70 -5.85 -7.93 -13.07
N SER A 71 -5.69 -8.82 -14.04
CA SER A 71 -5.28 -10.20 -13.78
C SER A 71 -4.03 -10.17 -12.89
N VAL A 72 -4.15 -10.77 -11.70
CA VAL A 72 -3.03 -10.80 -10.74
C VAL A 72 -1.96 -11.69 -11.33
N ILE A 73 -0.82 -11.11 -11.67
CA ILE A 73 0.31 -11.83 -12.21
C ILE A 73 0.91 -12.71 -11.11
N PRO A 74 1.21 -14.00 -11.36
CA PRO A 74 1.95 -14.83 -10.43
C PRO A 74 3.26 -14.15 -10.02
N PHE A 75 3.66 -14.31 -8.76
CA PHE A 75 4.87 -13.69 -8.26
C PHE A 75 6.10 -14.16 -9.05
N PRO A 76 6.87 -13.27 -9.68
CA PRO A 76 8.05 -13.65 -10.46
C PRO A 76 9.18 -14.05 -9.51
N THR A 77 9.46 -15.35 -9.41
CA THR A 77 10.47 -15.91 -8.48
C THR A 77 11.89 -15.44 -8.78
N LYS A 78 12.15 -14.98 -10.02
CA LYS A 78 13.45 -14.41 -10.42
C LYS A 78 13.87 -13.24 -9.53
N VAL A 79 12.93 -12.40 -9.07
CA VAL A 79 13.23 -11.29 -8.14
C VAL A 79 13.84 -11.78 -6.82
N LEU A 80 13.53 -13.01 -6.40
CA LEU A 80 14.10 -13.62 -5.22
C LEU A 80 15.52 -14.21 -5.47
N GLU A 81 15.87 -14.47 -6.71
CA GLU A 81 17.21 -14.92 -7.12
C GLU A 81 18.18 -13.75 -7.22
N ASP A 82 17.66 -12.60 -7.66
CA ASP A 82 18.41 -11.35 -7.82
C ASP A 82 18.57 -10.57 -6.50
N PHE A 83 18.01 -11.08 -5.38
CA PHE A 83 18.11 -10.42 -4.08
C PHE A 83 19.54 -10.32 -3.62
N THR A 84 19.98 -9.13 -3.25
CA THR A 84 21.30 -8.86 -2.71
C THR A 84 21.18 -8.16 -1.35
N TYR A 85 21.82 -8.72 -0.33
CA TYR A 85 21.93 -8.07 0.96
C TYR A 85 22.72 -6.76 0.85
N LYS A 86 22.22 -5.71 1.46
CA LYS A 86 22.89 -4.39 1.54
C LYS A 86 23.26 -4.06 2.98
N GLU A 87 22.30 -4.17 3.89
CA GLU A 87 22.43 -3.83 5.31
C GLU A 87 21.39 -4.60 6.14
N ASP A 88 21.53 -4.53 7.45
CA ASP A 88 20.54 -5.10 8.37
C ASP A 88 19.25 -4.28 8.33
N LEU A 89 18.13 -4.93 8.07
CA LEU A 89 16.84 -4.30 7.85
C LEU A 89 15.73 -4.93 8.71
N SER A 90 14.69 -4.16 9.00
CA SER A 90 13.44 -4.71 9.52
C SER A 90 12.72 -5.50 8.42
N ILE A 91 11.83 -6.43 8.80
CA ILE A 91 11.10 -7.26 7.84
C ILE A 91 10.31 -6.45 6.79
N THR A 92 9.77 -5.31 7.18
CA THR A 92 9.07 -4.41 6.27
C THR A 92 10.00 -3.88 5.18
N HIS A 93 11.21 -3.47 5.55
CA HIS A 93 12.19 -2.96 4.60
C HIS A 93 12.80 -4.07 3.73
N VAL A 94 13.02 -5.28 4.29
CA VAL A 94 13.44 -6.45 3.50
C VAL A 94 12.41 -6.76 2.41
N LEU A 95 11.13 -6.81 2.75
CA LEU A 95 10.09 -7.04 1.76
C LEU A 95 9.94 -5.87 0.77
N SER A 96 10.11 -4.63 1.22
CA SER A 96 10.11 -3.46 0.34
C SER A 96 11.24 -3.54 -0.69
N GLN A 97 12.45 -3.89 -0.28
CA GLN A 97 13.59 -4.07 -1.18
C GLN A 97 13.33 -5.20 -2.21
N ILE A 98 12.75 -6.32 -1.79
CA ILE A 98 12.37 -7.43 -2.67
C ILE A 98 11.30 -7.01 -3.68
N TYR A 99 10.36 -6.13 -3.28
CA TYR A 99 9.22 -5.73 -4.11
C TYR A 99 9.49 -4.47 -4.95
N GLU A 100 10.60 -3.78 -4.74
CA GLU A 100 10.98 -2.59 -5.50
C GLU A 100 10.99 -2.82 -7.02
N PRO A 101 11.56 -3.93 -7.56
CA PRO A 101 11.54 -4.22 -8.98
C PRO A 101 10.13 -4.52 -9.54
N LEU A 102 9.16 -4.78 -8.67
CA LEU A 102 7.76 -5.08 -9.01
C LEU A 102 6.85 -3.84 -8.91
N ALA A 103 7.42 -2.65 -8.76
CA ALA A 103 6.65 -1.41 -8.71
C ALA A 103 5.84 -1.23 -10.00
N GLY A 104 4.56 -0.88 -9.87
CA GLY A 104 3.64 -0.75 -11.00
C GLY A 104 3.06 -2.06 -11.55
N MET A 105 3.52 -3.23 -11.10
CA MET A 105 2.96 -4.52 -11.51
C MET A 105 1.87 -4.98 -10.55
N ASN A 106 0.77 -5.52 -11.09
CA ASN A 106 -0.31 -6.12 -10.29
C ASN A 106 0.06 -7.54 -9.86
N VAL A 107 1.02 -7.65 -8.92
CA VAL A 107 1.54 -8.92 -8.40
C VAL A 107 0.95 -9.21 -7.01
N LYS A 108 0.58 -10.45 -6.74
CA LYS A 108 0.16 -10.90 -5.40
C LYS A 108 1.36 -10.94 -4.46
N LYS A 109 1.61 -9.83 -3.77
CA LYS A 109 2.69 -9.72 -2.77
C LYS A 109 2.35 -10.51 -1.50
N ILE A 110 3.38 -11.09 -0.86
CA ILE A 110 3.25 -11.75 0.44
C ILE A 110 3.35 -10.67 1.53
N SER A 111 2.40 -10.68 2.46
CA SER A 111 2.37 -9.67 3.52
C SER A 111 3.43 -9.93 4.60
N VAL A 112 3.87 -8.86 5.28
CA VAL A 112 4.72 -8.93 6.48
C VAL A 112 4.12 -9.89 7.52
N THR A 113 2.81 -9.81 7.74
CA THR A 113 2.10 -10.68 8.69
C THR A 113 2.27 -12.16 8.33
N LYS A 114 2.13 -12.52 7.05
CA LYS A 114 2.31 -13.92 6.62
C LYS A 114 3.72 -14.42 6.88
N VAL A 115 4.74 -13.62 6.53
CA VAL A 115 6.15 -14.00 6.76
C VAL A 115 6.45 -14.14 8.25
N THR A 116 6.04 -13.18 9.07
CA THR A 116 6.27 -13.23 10.51
C THR A 116 5.48 -14.34 11.22
N SER A 117 4.29 -14.71 10.71
CA SER A 117 3.54 -15.87 11.22
C SER A 117 4.32 -17.17 10.99
N VAL A 118 4.88 -17.36 9.79
CA VAL A 118 5.69 -18.56 9.51
C VAL A 118 6.96 -18.58 10.34
N LEU A 119 7.67 -17.45 10.49
CA LEU A 119 8.83 -17.36 11.37
C LEU A 119 8.51 -17.69 12.83
N LYS A 120 7.30 -17.36 13.28
CA LYS A 120 6.80 -17.73 14.61
C LYS A 120 6.44 -19.22 14.68
N GLU A 121 5.73 -19.77 13.71
CA GLU A 121 5.41 -21.21 13.61
C GLU A 121 6.68 -22.08 13.60
N GLU A 122 7.73 -21.62 12.95
CA GLU A 122 9.04 -22.28 12.91
C GLU A 122 9.92 -22.01 14.15
N GLY A 123 9.45 -21.20 15.09
CA GLY A 123 10.10 -20.93 16.37
C GLY A 123 11.24 -19.92 16.29
N TYR A 124 11.36 -19.10 15.27
CA TYR A 124 12.36 -18.02 15.19
C TYR A 124 11.91 -16.74 15.89
N LEU A 125 10.60 -16.51 15.98
CA LEU A 125 10.00 -15.37 16.68
C LEU A 125 9.06 -15.87 17.79
N LEU A 126 9.00 -15.11 18.88
CA LEU A 126 8.07 -15.26 19.98
C LEU A 126 7.16 -14.03 20.05
N GLU A 127 6.03 -14.15 20.72
CA GLU A 127 5.19 -13.02 21.12
C GLU A 127 5.35 -12.80 22.62
N GLU A 128 5.81 -11.61 23.00
CA GLU A 128 5.89 -11.18 24.37
C GLU A 128 4.92 -10.03 24.61
N ARG A 129 4.32 -10.01 25.78
CA ARG A 129 3.45 -8.93 26.21
C ARG A 129 4.29 -7.93 27.00
N ASP A 130 4.31 -6.71 26.50
CA ASP A 130 4.93 -5.59 27.21
C ASP A 130 4.24 -5.40 28.57
N PRO A 131 4.97 -5.45 29.68
CA PRO A 131 4.40 -5.39 31.02
C PRO A 131 3.77 -4.02 31.36
N GLU A 132 4.23 -2.95 30.73
CA GLU A 132 3.74 -1.59 31.00
C GLU A 132 2.53 -1.23 30.11
N THR A 133 2.59 -1.55 28.82
CA THR A 133 1.56 -1.17 27.86
C THR A 133 0.56 -2.27 27.56
N GLY A 134 0.84 -3.52 27.97
CA GLY A 134 0.02 -4.69 27.69
C GLY A 134 -0.01 -5.10 26.20
N LYS A 135 0.75 -4.42 25.34
CA LYS A 135 0.80 -4.70 23.90
C LYS A 135 1.64 -5.94 23.62
N LEU A 136 1.18 -6.74 22.64
CA LEU A 136 1.95 -7.86 22.13
C LEU A 136 3.00 -7.36 21.15
N SER A 137 4.26 -7.69 21.40
CA SER A 137 5.41 -7.44 20.55
C SER A 137 6.04 -8.75 20.08
N LYS A 138 6.68 -8.72 18.91
CA LYS A 138 7.43 -9.86 18.40
C LYS A 138 8.89 -9.69 18.80
N VAL A 139 9.47 -10.73 19.39
CA VAL A 139 10.88 -10.77 19.80
C VAL A 139 11.55 -11.99 19.20
N PRO A 140 12.87 -11.94 18.95
CA PRO A 140 13.61 -13.11 18.48
C PRO A 140 13.74 -14.14 19.58
N SER A 141 13.47 -15.41 19.26
CA SER A 141 13.81 -16.55 20.11
C SER A 141 15.31 -16.79 20.11
N ASP A 142 15.82 -17.70 20.94
CA ASP A 142 17.23 -18.09 20.89
C ASP A 142 17.60 -18.71 19.53
N LYS A 143 16.69 -19.48 18.93
CA LYS A 143 16.84 -19.98 17.55
C LYS A 143 16.90 -18.83 16.54
N GLY A 144 16.08 -17.78 16.74
CA GLY A 144 16.08 -16.58 15.91
C GLY A 144 17.38 -15.80 16.04
N LYS A 145 17.91 -15.64 17.26
CA LYS A 145 19.20 -14.98 17.48
C LYS A 145 20.36 -15.70 16.78
N VAL A 146 20.37 -17.03 16.81
CA VAL A 146 21.36 -17.83 16.08
C VAL A 146 21.27 -17.63 14.58
N LEU A 147 20.05 -17.45 14.04
CA LEU A 147 19.84 -17.15 12.62
C LEU A 147 20.27 -15.72 12.24
N GLY A 148 20.40 -14.82 13.23
CA GLY A 148 20.75 -13.42 13.02
C GLY A 148 19.57 -12.47 13.06
N ILE A 149 18.52 -12.85 13.81
CA ILE A 149 17.41 -11.97 14.15
C ILE A 149 17.67 -11.36 15.52
N TYR A 150 17.61 -10.04 15.65
CA TYR A 150 17.93 -9.35 16.90
C TYR A 150 17.06 -8.10 17.12
N MET A 151 17.03 -7.61 18.34
CA MET A 151 16.36 -6.33 18.67
C MET A 151 17.34 -5.18 18.52
N ALA A 152 16.88 -4.09 17.93
CA ALA A 152 17.65 -2.85 17.85
C ALA A 152 16.77 -1.65 18.22
N GLU A 153 17.41 -0.65 18.83
CA GLU A 153 16.78 0.64 19.06
C GLU A 153 16.84 1.47 17.78
N ARG A 154 15.72 2.13 17.48
CA ARG A 154 15.60 3.07 16.38
C ARG A 154 14.91 4.33 16.90
N GLU A 155 15.26 5.45 16.30
CA GLU A 155 14.64 6.74 16.57
C GLU A 155 13.81 7.18 15.37
N PHE A 156 12.60 7.63 15.65
CA PHE A 156 11.74 8.26 14.64
C PHE A 156 10.97 9.41 15.28
N ASN A 157 11.11 10.61 14.72
CA ASN A 157 10.48 11.85 15.22
C ASN A 157 10.74 12.11 16.71
N GLY A 158 11.99 11.89 17.18
CA GLY A 158 12.38 12.10 18.58
C GLY A 158 11.87 11.03 19.55
N ARG A 159 11.30 9.92 19.05
CA ARG A 159 10.87 8.79 19.87
C ARG A 159 11.75 7.58 19.60
N ILE A 160 12.28 7.01 20.67
CA ILE A 160 13.05 5.76 20.63
C ILE A 160 12.05 4.59 20.70
N TYR A 161 12.22 3.60 19.85
CA TYR A 161 11.43 2.37 19.83
C TYR A 161 12.30 1.17 19.50
N GLN A 162 11.89 0.02 20.02
CA GLN A 162 12.55 -1.28 19.74
C GLN A 162 11.95 -1.89 18.47
N THR A 163 12.81 -2.41 17.60
CA THR A 163 12.38 -3.10 16.38
C THR A 163 13.20 -4.36 16.13
N VAL A 164 12.59 -5.36 15.51
CA VAL A 164 13.25 -6.59 15.11
C VAL A 164 14.03 -6.35 13.82
N MET A 165 15.32 -6.64 13.85
CA MET A 165 16.25 -6.52 12.73
C MET A 165 16.72 -7.90 12.26
N TYR A 166 17.01 -7.96 10.99
CA TYR A 166 17.42 -9.18 10.28
C TYR A 166 18.76 -8.93 9.61
N ASN A 167 19.80 -9.65 10.02
CA ASN A 167 21.09 -9.60 9.39
C ASN A 167 21.10 -10.38 8.05
N ARG A 168 22.26 -10.50 7.41
CA ARG A 168 22.42 -11.19 6.13
C ARG A 168 21.82 -12.60 6.15
N SER A 169 22.20 -13.44 7.10
CA SER A 169 21.74 -14.85 7.19
C SER A 169 20.23 -14.94 7.36
N ALA A 170 19.65 -14.07 8.19
CA ALA A 170 18.22 -14.00 8.40
C ALA A 170 17.46 -13.51 7.16
N GLN A 171 18.01 -12.56 6.41
CA GLN A 171 17.40 -12.07 5.16
C GLN A 171 17.46 -13.13 4.05
N GLU A 172 18.59 -13.82 3.90
CA GLU A 172 18.72 -14.95 2.96
C GLU A 172 17.74 -16.08 3.29
N TYR A 173 17.53 -16.36 4.57
CA TYR A 173 16.50 -17.30 5.01
C TYR A 173 15.09 -16.83 4.65
N ILE A 174 14.77 -15.56 4.84
CA ILE A 174 13.47 -14.97 4.44
C ILE A 174 13.23 -15.14 2.93
N VAL A 175 14.25 -14.94 2.11
CA VAL A 175 14.16 -15.18 0.66
C VAL A 175 13.82 -16.64 0.34
N GLN A 176 14.45 -17.60 1.02
CA GLN A 176 14.14 -19.02 0.87
C GLN A 176 12.71 -19.34 1.34
N LEU A 177 12.29 -18.77 2.45
CA LEU A 177 10.93 -18.90 2.99
C LEU A 177 9.88 -18.37 2.00
N LEU A 178 10.13 -17.23 1.37
CA LEU A 178 9.24 -16.67 0.34
C LEU A 178 9.13 -17.62 -0.87
N LYS A 179 10.23 -18.25 -1.33
CA LYS A 179 10.20 -19.26 -2.39
C LYS A 179 9.31 -20.44 -2.01
N GLN A 180 9.37 -20.91 -0.77
CA GLN A 180 8.54 -22.00 -0.27
C GLN A 180 7.05 -21.62 -0.19
N ILE A 181 6.74 -20.42 0.31
CA ILE A 181 5.35 -19.92 0.41
C ILE A 181 4.73 -19.81 -0.97
N ILE A 182 5.49 -19.30 -1.95
CA ILE A 182 5.03 -19.14 -3.34
C ILE A 182 4.85 -20.53 -4.00
N GLY A 183 5.77 -21.45 -3.76
CA GLY A 183 5.70 -22.81 -4.30
C GLY A 183 4.52 -23.62 -3.78
N LYS A 184 4.11 -23.41 -2.52
CA LYS A 184 2.92 -24.05 -1.91
C LYS A 184 1.59 -23.41 -2.35
N ALA A 185 1.60 -22.25 -2.96
CA ALA A 185 0.41 -21.54 -3.43
C ALA A 185 0.04 -21.85 -4.89
N LYS A 186 0.78 -22.74 -5.54
CA LYS A 186 0.45 -23.34 -6.83
C LYS A 186 -0.33 -24.64 -6.62
#